data_59af0ee1cc4c4b41729ba7f75ba76421
#
_entry.id   59af0ee1cc4c4b41729ba7f75ba76421
#
_cell.length_a   1.000
_cell.length_b   1.000
_cell.length_c   1.000
_cell.angle_alpha   90.00
_cell.angle_beta   90.00
_cell.angle_gamma   90.00
#
_symmetry.space_group_name_H-M   'P 1'
#
loop_
_entity.id
_entity.type
_entity.pdbx_description
1 polymer ?
#
loop_
_entity_poly.entity_id
_entity_poly.type
_entity_poly.pdbx_seq_one_letter_code
_entity_poly.pdbx_strand_id
1 'polypeptide(L)'
;MSVLVWYLDRGAAIVAYPSLYLAVLTGIFYNTESFGPLYDAARRVHIEVSVFATLVTLLHAALGVLDTWLVVTGQVPDPAYSLAYLLAGVGVGAGALLLLLVAVLGFLDARRFQRPWGPRVVHAFAYGGFAFGTIHAAAVGTDVTGLIAPLLVPTTAFLVYVLLLRGVVQYGAVPGLAAVR
;
A
#
# COMPACT_ATOMS: atom_id res chain seq x y z
N MET A 1 17.70 22.89 7.31
CA MET A 1 16.72 22.44 6.28
C MET A 1 16.50 20.93 6.29
N SER A 2 17.51 20.13 6.57
CA SER A 2 17.45 18.67 6.65
C SER A 2 16.42 18.09 7.63
N VAL A 3 16.35 18.63 8.83
CA VAL A 3 15.40 18.22 9.88
C VAL A 3 13.94 18.36 9.40
N LEU A 4 13.62 19.40 8.64
CA LEU A 4 12.28 19.62 8.08
C LEU A 4 11.94 18.57 7.03
N VAL A 5 12.86 18.24 6.11
CA VAL A 5 12.64 17.20 5.08
C VAL A 5 12.38 15.87 5.76
N TRP A 6 13.15 15.50 6.75
CA TRP A 6 13.00 14.29 7.52
C TRP A 6 11.62 14.20 8.23
N TYR A 7 11.15 15.28 8.87
CA TYR A 7 9.82 15.30 9.49
C TYR A 7 8.69 15.22 8.46
N LEU A 8 8.85 15.90 7.32
CA LEU A 8 7.85 15.86 6.25
C LEU A 8 7.77 14.47 5.63
N ASP A 9 8.90 13.81 5.39
CA ASP A 9 8.95 12.46 4.89
C ASP A 9 8.24 11.47 5.81
N ARG A 10 8.52 11.53 7.11
CA ARG A 10 7.86 10.70 8.11
C ARG A 10 6.37 11.00 8.24
N GLY A 11 6.00 12.27 8.26
CA GLY A 11 4.58 12.66 8.27
C GLY A 11 3.84 12.11 7.06
N ALA A 12 4.44 12.19 5.87
CA ALA A 12 3.89 11.61 4.66
C ALA A 12 3.77 10.07 4.75
N ALA A 13 4.79 9.38 5.29
CA ALA A 13 4.76 7.92 5.47
C ALA A 13 3.64 7.47 6.43
N ILE A 14 3.49 8.17 7.58
CA ILE A 14 2.45 7.89 8.58
C ILE A 14 1.04 8.07 8.00
N VAL A 15 0.85 8.99 7.07
CA VAL A 15 -0.44 9.19 6.39
C VAL A 15 -0.60 8.21 5.22
N ALA A 16 0.45 7.94 4.46
CA ALA A 16 0.41 7.03 3.30
C ALA A 16 0.01 5.61 3.69
N TYR A 17 0.61 5.04 4.74
CA TYR A 17 0.38 3.66 5.11
C TYR A 17 -1.08 3.34 5.46
N PRO A 18 -1.76 4.04 6.40
CA PRO A 18 -3.16 3.78 6.69
C PRO A 18 -4.08 4.09 5.51
N SER A 19 -3.72 5.05 4.66
CA SER A 19 -4.49 5.34 3.46
C SER A 19 -4.40 4.20 2.43
N LEU A 20 -3.21 3.62 2.22
CA LEU A 20 -3.03 2.43 1.40
C LEU A 20 -3.78 1.22 1.98
N TYR A 21 -3.72 1.03 3.30
CA TYR A 21 -4.47 0.00 3.99
C TYR A 21 -5.98 0.12 3.72
N LEU A 22 -6.55 1.32 3.88
CA LEU A 22 -7.96 1.58 3.61
C LEU A 22 -8.30 1.39 2.13
N ALA A 23 -7.40 1.78 1.21
CA ALA A 23 -7.58 1.55 -0.22
C ALA A 23 -7.67 0.05 -0.54
N VAL A 24 -6.76 -0.76 0.01
CA VAL A 24 -6.79 -2.22 -0.17
C VAL A 24 -8.03 -2.83 0.44
N LEU A 25 -8.37 -2.47 1.68
CA LEU A 25 -9.53 -3.00 2.41
C LEU A 25 -10.85 -2.67 1.67
N THR A 26 -11.03 -1.41 1.27
CA THR A 26 -12.23 -1.00 0.53
C THR A 26 -12.28 -1.62 -0.87
N GLY A 27 -11.14 -1.85 -1.51
CA GLY A 27 -11.04 -2.59 -2.77
C GLY A 27 -11.48 -4.05 -2.65
N ILE A 28 -11.18 -4.71 -1.52
CA ILE A 28 -11.66 -6.06 -1.25
C ILE A 28 -13.19 -6.06 -1.10
N PHE A 29 -13.76 -5.15 -0.32
CA PHE A 29 -15.19 -5.04 -0.12
C PHE A 29 -15.93 -4.67 -1.42
N TYR A 30 -15.39 -3.75 -2.20
CA TYR A 30 -15.93 -3.36 -3.51
C TYR A 30 -15.95 -4.52 -4.52
N ASN A 31 -14.98 -5.43 -4.47
CA ASN A 31 -14.93 -6.58 -5.38
C ASN A 31 -15.71 -7.81 -4.88
N THR A 32 -16.43 -7.70 -3.77
CA THR A 32 -17.11 -8.84 -3.16
C THR A 32 -18.57 -8.46 -2.91
N GLU A 33 -19.43 -8.74 -3.90
CA GLU A 33 -20.87 -8.45 -3.85
C GLU A 33 -21.57 -9.04 -2.61
N SER A 34 -21.01 -10.11 -2.05
CA SER A 34 -21.51 -10.76 -0.83
C SER A 34 -21.51 -9.85 0.42
N PHE A 35 -20.81 -8.71 0.38
CA PHE A 35 -20.83 -7.75 1.49
C PHE A 35 -22.04 -6.77 1.43
N GLY A 36 -22.98 -6.97 0.49
CA GLY A 36 -24.27 -6.27 0.45
C GLY A 36 -24.16 -4.74 0.51
N PRO A 37 -24.75 -4.08 1.52
CA PRO A 37 -24.80 -2.61 1.59
C PRO A 37 -23.43 -1.93 1.64
N LEU A 38 -22.37 -2.64 2.04
CA LEU A 38 -21.02 -2.10 2.07
C LEU A 38 -20.41 -1.95 0.68
N TYR A 39 -20.95 -2.61 -0.34
CA TYR A 39 -20.43 -2.59 -1.70
C TYR A 39 -20.40 -1.16 -2.29
N ASP A 40 -21.52 -0.44 -2.27
CA ASP A 40 -21.61 0.89 -2.85
C ASP A 40 -20.82 1.94 -2.07
N ALA A 41 -20.82 1.84 -0.75
CA ALA A 41 -20.02 2.69 0.11
C ALA A 41 -18.53 2.43 -0.13
N ALA A 42 -18.10 1.17 -0.17
CA ALA A 42 -16.72 0.78 -0.40
C ALA A 42 -16.21 1.23 -1.77
N ARG A 43 -17.06 1.19 -2.81
CA ARG A 43 -16.68 1.68 -4.15
C ARG A 43 -16.30 3.15 -4.16
N ARG A 44 -17.14 4.00 -3.55
CA ARG A 44 -16.87 5.45 -3.50
C ARG A 44 -15.61 5.74 -2.71
N VAL A 45 -15.53 5.19 -1.51
CA VAL A 45 -14.37 5.39 -0.62
C VAL A 45 -13.10 4.84 -1.26
N HIS A 46 -13.17 3.67 -1.93
CA HIS A 46 -11.99 3.09 -2.59
C HIS A 46 -11.37 4.04 -3.62
N ILE A 47 -12.16 4.66 -4.47
CA ILE A 47 -11.63 5.56 -5.50
C ILE A 47 -10.95 6.78 -4.85
N GLU A 48 -11.64 7.45 -3.93
CA GLU A 48 -11.14 8.66 -3.28
C GLU A 48 -9.88 8.38 -2.46
N VAL A 49 -9.91 7.34 -1.63
CA VAL A 49 -8.78 6.95 -0.77
C VAL A 49 -7.61 6.45 -1.61
N SER A 50 -7.84 5.73 -2.72
CA SER A 50 -6.76 5.26 -3.59
C SER A 50 -6.02 6.41 -4.27
N VAL A 51 -6.74 7.43 -4.73
CA VAL A 51 -6.12 8.65 -5.31
C VAL A 51 -5.30 9.36 -4.23
N PHE A 52 -5.89 9.61 -3.07
CA PHE A 52 -5.20 10.26 -1.96
C PHE A 52 -3.97 9.46 -1.52
N ALA A 53 -4.10 8.15 -1.30
CA ALA A 53 -3.01 7.27 -0.91
C ALA A 53 -1.86 7.29 -1.92
N THR A 54 -2.18 7.27 -3.22
CA THR A 54 -1.18 7.34 -4.29
C THR A 54 -0.41 8.66 -4.25
N LEU A 55 -1.11 9.79 -4.11
CA LEU A 55 -0.48 11.11 -4.05
C LEU A 55 0.44 11.25 -2.82
N VAL A 56 -0.02 10.82 -1.65
CA VAL A 56 0.79 10.88 -0.43
C VAL A 56 1.98 9.92 -0.49
N THR A 57 1.82 8.74 -1.09
CA THR A 57 2.93 7.80 -1.31
C THR A 57 3.97 8.37 -2.27
N LEU A 58 3.56 9.06 -3.33
CA LEU A 58 4.46 9.76 -4.23
C LEU A 58 5.22 10.90 -3.52
N LEU A 59 4.51 11.65 -2.67
CA LEU A 59 5.14 12.69 -1.85
C LEU A 59 6.18 12.09 -0.91
N HIS A 60 5.83 11.01 -0.19
CA HIS A 60 6.78 10.28 0.67
C HIS A 60 8.01 9.81 -0.14
N ALA A 61 7.80 9.18 -1.28
CA ALA A 61 8.90 8.71 -2.12
C ALA A 61 9.82 9.86 -2.60
N ALA A 62 9.25 11.00 -2.99
CA ALA A 62 10.02 12.18 -3.41
C ALA A 62 10.84 12.76 -2.24
N LEU A 63 10.24 12.86 -1.06
CA LEU A 63 10.91 13.34 0.15
C LEU A 63 11.99 12.36 0.62
N GLY A 64 11.75 11.05 0.57
CA GLY A 64 12.74 10.03 0.91
C GLY A 64 13.92 10.01 -0.05
N VAL A 65 13.71 10.23 -1.35
CA VAL A 65 14.80 10.41 -2.33
C VAL A 65 15.59 11.66 -2.01
N LEU A 66 14.93 12.77 -1.70
CA LEU A 66 15.59 14.02 -1.33
C LEU A 66 16.41 13.86 -0.05
N ASP A 67 15.85 13.25 0.98
CA ASP A 67 16.55 13.00 2.25
C ASP A 67 17.79 12.12 2.02
N THR A 68 17.64 11.02 1.28
CA THR A 68 18.75 10.14 0.91
C THR A 68 19.84 10.89 0.14
N TRP A 69 19.45 11.75 -0.81
CA TRP A 69 20.39 12.57 -1.56
C TRP A 69 21.19 13.51 -0.65
N LEU A 70 20.54 14.18 0.30
CA LEU A 70 21.19 15.10 1.25
C LEU A 70 22.20 14.36 2.14
N VAL A 71 21.87 13.14 2.57
CA VAL A 71 22.76 12.28 3.38
C VAL A 71 23.97 11.82 2.54
N VAL A 72 23.75 11.28 1.34
CA VAL A 72 24.81 10.75 0.47
C VAL A 72 25.78 11.85 0.02
N THR A 73 25.29 13.07 -0.19
CA THR A 73 26.13 14.21 -0.56
C THR A 73 26.82 14.90 0.63
N GLY A 74 26.64 14.37 1.84
CA GLY A 74 27.27 14.91 3.05
C GLY A 74 26.71 16.27 3.51
N GLN A 75 25.57 16.68 2.96
CA GLN A 75 24.90 17.91 3.37
C GLN A 75 24.21 17.78 4.73
N VAL A 76 23.99 16.54 5.15
CA VAL A 76 23.45 16.16 6.45
C VAL A 76 24.29 15.02 7.00
N PRO A 77 25.00 15.21 8.10
CA PRO A 77 25.63 14.10 8.79
C PRO A 77 24.55 13.30 9.50
N ASP A 78 24.24 12.11 9.03
CA ASP A 78 23.41 11.18 9.77
C ASP A 78 24.21 9.91 10.07
N PRO A 79 24.70 9.74 11.31
CA PRO A 79 25.42 8.55 11.72
C PRO A 79 24.52 7.33 11.88
N ALA A 80 23.19 7.48 11.84
CA ALA A 80 22.23 6.40 12.06
C ALA A 80 22.02 5.53 10.81
N TYR A 81 22.34 6.03 9.62
CA TYR A 81 22.10 5.30 8.39
C TYR A 81 23.39 4.66 7.84
N SER A 82 23.47 3.34 7.88
CA SER A 82 24.46 2.64 7.07
C SER A 82 24.02 2.70 5.59
N LEU A 83 25.01 2.71 4.67
CA LEU A 83 24.72 2.65 3.23
C LEU A 83 23.84 1.43 2.88
N ALA A 84 24.09 0.29 3.53
CA ALA A 84 23.31 -0.92 3.34
C ALA A 84 21.84 -0.73 3.75
N TYR A 85 21.58 -0.02 4.85
CA TYR A 85 20.24 0.31 5.33
C TYR A 85 19.49 1.22 4.33
N LEU A 86 20.15 2.28 3.85
CA LEU A 86 19.58 3.17 2.85
C LEU A 86 19.25 2.42 1.54
N LEU A 87 20.19 1.61 1.02
CA LEU A 87 19.97 0.85 -0.21
C LEU A 87 18.84 -0.18 -0.05
N ALA A 88 18.78 -0.87 1.08
CA ALA A 88 17.68 -1.80 1.34
C ALA A 88 16.34 -1.08 1.46
N GLY A 89 16.28 0.03 2.21
CA GLY A 89 15.08 0.83 2.37
C GLY A 89 14.58 1.42 1.05
N VAL A 90 15.47 2.08 0.33
CA VAL A 90 15.15 2.66 -0.99
C VAL A 90 14.76 1.58 -1.99
N GLY A 91 15.47 0.44 -2.03
CA GLY A 91 15.18 -0.65 -2.97
C GLY A 91 13.81 -1.27 -2.75
N VAL A 92 13.45 -1.59 -1.50
CA VAL A 92 12.13 -2.15 -1.16
C VAL A 92 11.03 -1.12 -1.37
N GLY A 93 11.26 0.14 -0.97
CA GLY A 93 10.32 1.24 -1.19
C GLY A 93 10.07 1.52 -2.67
N ALA A 94 11.12 1.53 -3.50
CA ALA A 94 11.01 1.67 -4.96
C ALA A 94 10.22 0.50 -5.58
N GLY A 95 10.46 -0.74 -5.12
CA GLY A 95 9.69 -1.90 -5.54
C GLY A 95 8.21 -1.78 -5.20
N ALA A 96 7.89 -1.33 -3.98
CA ALA A 96 6.51 -1.05 -3.56
C ALA A 96 5.85 -0.01 -4.45
N LEU A 97 6.52 1.12 -4.67
CA LEU A 97 6.03 2.22 -5.51
C LEU A 97 5.80 1.76 -6.95
N LEU A 98 6.75 1.03 -7.53
CA LEU A 98 6.62 0.50 -8.89
C LEU A 98 5.37 -0.38 -9.04
N LEU A 99 5.14 -1.31 -8.12
CA LEU A 99 3.98 -2.18 -8.14
C LEU A 99 2.66 -1.39 -7.99
N LEU A 100 2.64 -0.37 -7.12
CA LEU A 100 1.49 0.52 -6.96
C LEU A 100 1.22 1.33 -8.24
N LEU A 101 2.26 1.89 -8.85
CA LEU A 101 2.12 2.65 -10.10
C LEU A 101 1.66 1.75 -11.25
N VAL A 102 2.20 0.56 -11.39
CA VAL A 102 1.73 -0.43 -12.39
C VAL A 102 0.26 -0.73 -12.18
N ALA A 103 -0.18 -0.94 -10.93
CA ALA A 103 -1.58 -1.23 -10.61
C ALA A 103 -2.50 -0.05 -10.97
N VAL A 104 -2.12 1.18 -10.63
CA VAL A 104 -2.93 2.40 -10.88
C VAL A 104 -2.95 2.73 -12.37
N LEU A 105 -1.79 2.82 -13.01
CA LEU A 105 -1.69 3.18 -14.43
C LEU A 105 -2.33 2.13 -15.32
N GLY A 106 -2.11 0.84 -15.02
CA GLY A 106 -2.73 -0.25 -15.74
C GLY A 106 -4.24 -0.28 -15.61
N PHE A 107 -4.79 0.11 -14.46
CA PHE A 107 -6.24 0.25 -14.27
C PHE A 107 -6.80 1.46 -15.04
N LEU A 108 -6.11 2.59 -15.02
CA LEU A 108 -6.52 3.79 -15.77
C LEU A 108 -6.51 3.54 -17.29
N ASP A 109 -5.59 2.73 -17.77
CA ASP A 109 -5.45 2.37 -19.18
C ASP A 109 -6.14 1.03 -19.52
N ALA A 110 -7.16 0.68 -18.76
CA ALA A 110 -7.90 -0.58 -18.90
C ALA A 110 -8.45 -0.83 -20.33
N ARG A 111 -8.68 0.25 -21.10
CA ARG A 111 -9.17 0.16 -22.49
C ARG A 111 -8.18 -0.50 -23.45
N ARG A 112 -6.88 -0.53 -23.12
CA ARG A 112 -5.85 -1.20 -23.93
C ARG A 112 -5.86 -2.72 -23.77
N PHE A 113 -6.49 -3.22 -22.71
CA PHE A 113 -6.54 -4.67 -22.50
C PHE A 113 -7.64 -5.29 -23.36
N GLN A 114 -7.25 -6.12 -24.31
CA GLN A 114 -8.18 -6.87 -25.15
C GLN A 114 -8.99 -7.92 -24.36
N ARG A 115 -8.50 -8.33 -23.19
CA ARG A 115 -9.14 -9.35 -22.35
C ARG A 115 -9.72 -8.71 -21.08
N PRO A 116 -10.95 -9.04 -20.70
CA PRO A 116 -11.64 -8.40 -19.56
C PRO A 116 -10.98 -8.68 -18.20
N TRP A 117 -10.15 -9.72 -18.09
CA TRP A 117 -9.40 -10.03 -16.90
C TRP A 117 -8.09 -9.23 -16.76
N GLY A 118 -7.58 -8.69 -17.86
CA GLY A 118 -6.29 -7.96 -17.88
C GLY A 118 -6.20 -6.83 -16.86
N PRO A 119 -7.16 -5.88 -16.81
CA PRO A 119 -7.15 -4.80 -15.82
C PRO A 119 -7.18 -5.31 -14.37
N ARG A 120 -7.90 -6.42 -14.12
CA ARG A 120 -7.99 -7.01 -12.77
C ARG A 120 -6.65 -7.60 -12.32
N VAL A 121 -5.95 -8.30 -13.23
CA VAL A 121 -4.64 -8.87 -12.95
C VAL A 121 -3.62 -7.77 -12.68
N VAL A 122 -3.59 -6.73 -13.53
CA VAL A 122 -2.66 -5.61 -13.34
C VAL A 122 -2.99 -4.86 -12.05
N HIS A 123 -4.27 -4.62 -11.75
CA HIS A 123 -4.66 -3.97 -10.51
C HIS A 123 -4.31 -4.80 -9.26
N ALA A 124 -4.24 -6.13 -9.38
CA ALA A 124 -3.83 -7.01 -8.29
C ALA A 124 -2.36 -6.77 -7.84
N PHE A 125 -1.52 -6.15 -8.67
CA PHE A 125 -0.18 -5.71 -8.24
C PHE A 125 -0.22 -4.71 -7.08
N ALA A 126 -1.36 -4.03 -6.84
CA ALA A 126 -1.55 -3.18 -5.66
C ALA A 126 -1.38 -3.96 -4.34
N TYR A 127 -1.78 -5.23 -4.29
CA TYR A 127 -1.56 -6.08 -3.12
C TYR A 127 -0.07 -6.34 -2.88
N GLY A 128 0.67 -6.60 -3.95
CA GLY A 128 2.13 -6.72 -3.90
C GLY A 128 2.78 -5.42 -3.44
N GLY A 129 2.36 -4.29 -4.01
CA GLY A 129 2.84 -2.96 -3.61
C GLY A 129 2.58 -2.68 -2.12
N PHE A 130 1.40 -2.99 -1.63
CA PHE A 130 1.07 -2.86 -0.20
C PHE A 130 1.92 -3.79 0.68
N ALA A 131 2.13 -5.05 0.28
CA ALA A 131 2.96 -6.00 1.01
C ALA A 131 4.43 -5.50 1.10
N PHE A 132 5.01 -5.07 -0.01
CA PHE A 132 6.35 -4.49 -0.03
C PHE A 132 6.41 -3.17 0.77
N GLY A 133 5.37 -2.33 0.71
CA GLY A 133 5.26 -1.13 1.54
C GLY A 133 5.22 -1.46 3.04
N THR A 134 4.54 -2.54 3.43
CA THR A 134 4.51 -3.02 4.81
C THR A 134 5.89 -3.51 5.25
N ILE A 135 6.59 -4.27 4.40
CA ILE A 135 7.97 -4.73 4.67
C ILE A 135 8.91 -3.53 4.78
N HIS A 136 8.78 -2.56 3.87
CA HIS A 136 9.55 -1.31 3.91
C HIS A 136 9.32 -0.56 5.23
N ALA A 137 8.07 -0.34 5.63
CA ALA A 137 7.73 0.33 6.88
C ALA A 137 8.30 -0.41 8.11
N ALA A 138 8.23 -1.74 8.13
CA ALA A 138 8.76 -2.55 9.22
C ALA A 138 10.30 -2.56 9.27
N ALA A 139 10.97 -2.51 8.12
CA ALA A 139 12.43 -2.58 8.04
C ALA A 139 13.13 -1.25 8.31
N VAL A 140 12.55 -0.13 7.83
CA VAL A 140 13.20 1.20 7.91
C VAL A 140 12.42 2.21 8.73
N GLY A 141 11.18 1.91 9.09
CA GLY A 141 10.35 2.80 9.92
C GLY A 141 10.79 2.75 11.38
N THR A 142 11.66 3.66 11.78
CA THR A 142 12.10 3.74 13.19
C THR A 142 10.96 4.08 14.15
N ASP A 143 9.90 4.76 13.69
CA ASP A 143 8.70 5.03 14.46
C ASP A 143 7.78 3.81 14.58
N VAL A 144 7.96 2.81 13.73
CA VAL A 144 7.15 1.59 13.72
C VAL A 144 7.44 0.73 14.94
N THR A 145 8.66 0.73 15.46
CA THR A 145 9.08 -0.14 16.57
C THR A 145 8.41 0.18 17.91
N GLY A 146 7.91 1.40 18.11
CA GLY A 146 7.28 1.83 19.36
C GLY A 146 5.76 1.85 19.28
N LEU A 147 5.20 2.88 18.66
CA LEU A 147 3.78 3.18 18.68
C LEU A 147 2.97 2.43 17.62
N ILE A 148 3.53 2.17 16.45
CA ILE A 148 2.83 1.67 15.28
C ILE A 148 2.89 0.14 15.17
N ALA A 149 3.97 -0.52 15.64
CA ALA A 149 4.10 -1.97 15.58
C ALA A 149 2.92 -2.72 16.22
N PRO A 150 2.39 -2.32 17.40
CA PRO A 150 1.23 -2.97 17.99
C PRO A 150 -0.03 -2.90 17.12
N LEU A 151 -0.14 -1.90 16.24
CA LEU A 151 -1.25 -1.74 15.30
C LEU A 151 -1.00 -2.44 13.97
N LEU A 152 0.26 -2.49 13.52
CA LEU A 152 0.65 -3.06 12.23
C LEU A 152 0.32 -4.57 12.16
N VAL A 153 0.63 -5.31 13.22
CA VAL A 153 0.39 -6.77 13.26
C VAL A 153 -1.10 -7.11 13.19
N PRO A 154 -1.99 -6.58 14.06
CA PRO A 154 -3.41 -6.93 14.00
C PRO A 154 -4.10 -6.39 12.73
N THR A 155 -3.71 -5.23 12.21
CA THR A 155 -4.30 -4.71 10.96
C THR A 155 -3.89 -5.55 9.76
N THR A 156 -2.63 -5.97 9.68
CA THR A 156 -2.17 -6.88 8.62
C THR A 156 -2.83 -8.25 8.74
N ALA A 157 -2.94 -8.80 9.95
CA ALA A 157 -3.63 -10.06 10.19
C ALA A 157 -5.12 -9.98 9.80
N PHE A 158 -5.80 -8.88 10.13
CA PHE A 158 -7.17 -8.63 9.71
C PHE A 158 -7.32 -8.57 8.19
N LEU A 159 -6.40 -7.89 7.49
CA LEU A 159 -6.42 -7.82 6.04
C LEU A 159 -6.24 -9.22 5.41
N VAL A 160 -5.29 -10.01 5.92
CA VAL A 160 -5.09 -11.40 5.47
C VAL A 160 -6.34 -12.23 5.72
N TYR A 161 -6.97 -12.11 6.89
CA TYR A 161 -8.22 -12.79 7.21
C TYR A 161 -9.33 -12.44 6.20
N VAL A 162 -9.52 -11.14 5.89
CA VAL A 162 -10.55 -10.69 4.93
C VAL A 162 -10.25 -11.20 3.52
N LEU A 163 -8.97 -11.24 3.12
CA LEU A 163 -8.56 -11.82 1.83
C LEU A 163 -8.84 -13.32 1.74
N LEU A 164 -8.53 -14.07 2.79
CA LEU A 164 -8.85 -15.50 2.87
C LEU A 164 -10.35 -15.74 2.85
N LEU A 165 -11.12 -14.98 3.64
CA LEU A 165 -12.57 -15.05 3.66
C LEU A 165 -13.16 -14.78 2.27
N ARG A 166 -12.66 -13.76 1.57
CA ARG A 166 -13.04 -13.49 0.19
C ARG A 166 -12.75 -14.68 -0.71
N GLY A 167 -11.57 -15.30 -0.60
CA GLY A 167 -11.20 -16.49 -1.37
C GLY A 167 -12.19 -17.64 -1.15
N VAL A 168 -12.52 -17.92 0.11
CA VAL A 168 -13.51 -18.95 0.49
C VAL A 168 -14.90 -18.65 -0.08
N VAL A 169 -15.37 -17.42 0.04
CA VAL A 169 -16.70 -17.01 -0.46
C VAL A 169 -16.76 -17.01 -1.99
N GLN A 170 -15.71 -16.52 -2.65
CA GLN A 170 -15.69 -16.36 -4.10
C GLN A 170 -15.51 -17.69 -4.84
N TYR A 171 -14.73 -18.62 -4.29
CA TYR A 171 -14.43 -19.89 -4.94
C TYR A 171 -15.26 -21.07 -4.42
N GLY A 172 -16.25 -20.81 -3.54
CA GLY A 172 -17.22 -21.82 -3.16
C GLY A 172 -16.62 -22.98 -2.36
N ALA A 173 -15.55 -22.75 -1.62
CA ALA A 173 -14.92 -23.78 -0.79
C ALA A 173 -15.82 -24.24 0.37
N VAL A 174 -16.94 -23.54 0.64
CA VAL A 174 -17.93 -23.92 1.68
C VAL A 174 -19.23 -24.33 0.99
N PRO A 175 -19.59 -25.63 1.00
CA PRO A 175 -20.89 -26.09 0.53
C PRO A 175 -22.00 -25.37 1.33
N GLY A 176 -22.93 -24.73 0.65
CA GLY A 176 -24.05 -23.99 1.27
C GLY A 176 -23.98 -22.47 1.11
N LEU A 177 -22.82 -21.84 0.97
CA LEU A 177 -22.71 -20.40 0.64
C LEU A 177 -22.98 -20.12 -0.84
N ALA A 178 -22.83 -21.11 -1.71
CA ALA A 178 -23.16 -21.01 -3.13
C ALA A 178 -24.68 -20.93 -3.41
N ALA A 179 -25.52 -21.22 -2.43
CA ALA A 179 -26.99 -21.24 -2.58
C ALA A 179 -27.65 -19.87 -2.29
N VAL A 180 -26.87 -18.83 -1.95
CA VAL A 180 -27.34 -17.47 -1.63
C VAL A 180 -27.07 -16.49 -2.78
N ARG A 181 -26.79 -17.00 -3.98
CA ARG A 181 -26.62 -16.20 -5.19
C ARG A 181 -27.90 -16.06 -5.98
#